data_0e749d422bf50617ff832a232b41d2be
#
_entry.id   0e749d422bf50617ff832a232b41d2be
#
_cell.length_a   1.000
_cell.length_b   1.000
_cell.length_c   1.000
_cell.angle_alpha   90.00
_cell.angle_beta   90.00
_cell.angle_gamma   90.00
#
_symmetry.space_group_name_H-M   'P 1'
#
loop_
_entity.id
_entity.type
_entity.pdbx_description
1 polymer ?
#
loop_
_entity_poly.entity_id
_entity_poly.type
_entity_poly.pdbx_seq_one_letter_code
_entity_poly.pdbx_strand_id
1 'polypeptide(L)'
;MIDSTDELAIRQISALPQEIQVLEAQAITEGFRFLTRLVEEWKNGYNRFNQPGEGLFGAFRNGQLIGIGGLSYDPYAGAEIGRLRRVYITPAARGQHAGKALVQHLLAYAALNFRVVRLSTDTPQGAEFYLRCGFQQVEDDTATHVMSFVDAR
;
A
#
# COMPACT_ATOMS: atom_id res chain seq x y z
N MET A 1 22.76 -16.05 -19.65
CA MET A 1 22.25 -15.88 -19.14
C MET A 1 21.52 -15.44 -18.84
N ILE A 2 20.95 -15.23 -18.59
CA ILE A 2 20.21 -14.87 -18.22
C ILE A 2 19.72 -14.56 -17.53
N ASP A 3 19.57 -14.17 -17.24
CA ASP A 3 18.99 -13.86 -16.48
C ASP A 3 18.29 -13.32 -16.13
N SER A 4 18.03 -13.16 -16.10
CA SER A 4 17.19 -12.62 -15.92
C SER A 4 16.36 -12.46 -15.21
N THR A 5 16.55 -12.11 -14.78
CA THR A 5 15.80 -12.30 -13.73
C THR A 5 15.27 -11.09 -13.19
N ASP A 6 14.23 -10.72 -13.67
CA ASP A 6 13.50 -9.62 -13.24
C ASP A 6 12.87 -9.97 -11.93
N GLU A 7 13.64 -9.91 -10.89
CA GLU A 7 13.20 -10.38 -9.62
C GLU A 7 12.44 -9.31 -8.84
N LEU A 8 11.19 -9.56 -8.58
CA LEU A 8 10.35 -8.69 -7.76
C LEU A 8 10.27 -9.27 -6.35
N ALA A 9 10.58 -8.46 -5.36
CA ALA A 9 10.49 -8.85 -3.96
C ALA A 9 9.66 -7.85 -3.19
N ILE A 10 8.75 -8.35 -2.34
CA ILE A 10 7.96 -7.50 -1.45
C ILE A 10 8.51 -7.71 -0.05
N ARG A 11 8.94 -6.64 0.59
CA ARG A 11 9.58 -6.72 1.91
C ARG A 11 8.99 -5.74 2.87
N GLN A 12 8.86 -6.16 4.12
CA GLN A 12 8.44 -5.24 5.17
C GLN A 12 9.57 -4.26 5.48
N ILE A 13 9.22 -3.01 5.66
CA ILE A 13 10.17 -1.93 5.90
C ILE A 13 10.09 -1.53 7.36
N SER A 14 11.19 -1.66 8.09
CA SER A 14 11.26 -1.22 9.48
C SER A 14 11.93 0.14 9.61
N ALA A 15 12.68 0.56 8.61
CA ALA A 15 13.28 1.90 8.57
C ALA A 15 13.04 2.43 7.16
N LEU A 16 12.55 3.65 7.05
CA LEU A 16 12.20 4.22 5.76
C LEU A 16 13.44 4.38 4.89
N PRO A 17 13.51 3.71 3.73
CA PRO A 17 14.72 3.78 2.93
C PRO A 17 14.91 5.16 2.29
N GLN A 18 16.14 5.53 2.06
CA GLN A 18 16.45 6.83 1.46
C GLN A 18 15.83 6.94 0.06
N GLU A 19 15.69 5.84 -0.65
CA GLU A 19 15.10 5.80 -1.98
C GLU A 19 13.65 6.26 -2.00
N ILE A 20 13.00 6.36 -0.85
CA ILE A 20 11.63 6.88 -0.80
C ILE A 20 11.57 8.31 -1.34
N GLN A 21 12.69 9.04 -1.28
CA GLN A 21 12.72 10.41 -1.79
C GLN A 21 12.46 10.46 -3.30
N VAL A 22 12.90 9.45 -4.03
CA VAL A 22 12.66 9.38 -5.48
C VAL A 22 11.17 9.16 -5.74
N LEU A 23 10.55 8.25 -5.01
CA LEU A 23 9.12 7.98 -5.17
C LEU A 23 8.30 9.19 -4.76
N GLU A 24 8.71 9.86 -3.69
CA GLU A 24 8.03 11.07 -3.23
C GLU A 24 8.06 12.16 -4.31
N ALA A 25 9.22 12.39 -4.93
CA ALA A 25 9.36 13.40 -5.97
C ALA A 25 8.47 13.04 -7.18
N GLN A 26 8.41 11.78 -7.55
CA GLN A 26 7.56 11.34 -8.65
C GLN A 26 6.08 11.53 -8.33
N ALA A 27 5.68 11.21 -7.10
CA ALA A 27 4.30 11.37 -6.68
C ALA A 27 3.89 12.84 -6.70
N ILE A 28 4.77 13.73 -6.24
CA ILE A 28 4.51 15.17 -6.26
C ILE A 28 4.31 15.65 -7.70
N THR A 29 5.15 15.18 -8.62
CA THR A 29 5.01 15.54 -10.02
C THR A 29 3.66 15.10 -10.57
N GLU A 30 3.10 14.01 -10.07
CA GLU A 30 1.80 13.55 -10.50
C GLU A 30 0.64 14.20 -9.72
N GLY A 31 0.94 15.12 -8.80
CA GLY A 31 -0.08 15.82 -8.04
C GLY A 31 -0.48 15.16 -6.74
N PHE A 32 0.26 14.15 -6.27
CA PHE A 32 -0.07 13.42 -5.06
C PHE A 32 0.79 13.88 -3.88
N ARG A 33 0.15 14.04 -2.74
CA ARG A 33 0.82 14.48 -1.53
C ARG A 33 0.97 13.39 -0.49
N PHE A 34 0.43 12.20 -0.74
CA PHE A 34 0.37 11.20 0.31
C PHE A 34 1.74 10.62 0.67
N LEU A 35 2.72 10.63 -0.24
CA LEU A 35 4.06 10.17 0.12
C LEU A 35 4.82 11.22 0.94
N THR A 36 4.54 12.50 0.71
CA THR A 36 5.08 13.55 1.57
C THR A 36 4.57 13.37 2.99
N ARG A 37 3.28 13.04 3.15
CA ARG A 37 2.73 12.75 4.46
C ARG A 37 3.38 11.53 5.09
N LEU A 38 3.64 10.49 4.31
CA LEU A 38 4.33 9.31 4.81
C LEU A 38 5.68 9.70 5.40
N VAL A 39 6.47 10.47 4.66
CA VAL A 39 7.81 10.86 5.09
C VAL A 39 7.75 11.73 6.34
N GLU A 40 6.85 12.71 6.35
CA GLU A 40 6.71 13.62 7.49
C GLU A 40 6.26 12.89 8.74
N GLU A 41 5.26 12.03 8.62
CA GLU A 41 4.73 11.29 9.78
C GLU A 41 5.74 10.28 10.28
N TRP A 42 6.55 9.72 9.40
CA TRP A 42 7.61 8.83 9.82
C TRP A 42 8.67 9.59 10.63
N LYS A 43 9.06 10.76 10.14
CA LYS A 43 10.09 11.56 10.82
C LYS A 43 9.65 12.06 12.19
N ASN A 44 8.39 12.49 12.29
CA ASN A 44 7.92 13.05 13.55
C ASN A 44 7.32 11.99 14.49
N GLY A 45 7.27 10.75 14.05
CA GLY A 45 6.78 9.64 14.89
C GLY A 45 5.27 9.51 14.97
N TYR A 46 4.53 10.30 14.21
CA TYR A 46 3.08 10.25 14.26
C TYR A 46 2.54 8.92 13.74
N ASN A 47 3.13 8.40 12.65
CA ASN A 47 2.74 7.11 12.12
C ASN A 47 3.94 6.44 11.47
N ARG A 48 4.38 5.32 12.03
CA ARG A 48 5.45 4.51 11.48
C ARG A 48 4.97 3.11 11.14
N PHE A 49 3.64 2.91 11.08
CA PHE A 49 3.06 1.61 10.75
C PHE A 49 3.63 0.51 11.61
N ASN A 50 3.89 0.80 12.88
CA ASN A 50 4.57 -0.12 13.78
C ASN A 50 3.74 -0.57 14.99
N GLN A 51 2.45 -0.29 14.99
CA GLN A 51 1.57 -0.85 16.00
C GLN A 51 1.33 -2.32 15.66
N PRO A 52 0.97 -3.15 16.62
CA PRO A 52 0.74 -4.58 16.34
C PRO A 52 -0.27 -4.75 15.22
N GLY A 53 0.07 -5.57 14.24
CA GLY A 53 -0.78 -5.80 13.06
C GLY A 53 -0.59 -4.84 11.92
N GLU A 54 0.13 -3.72 12.15
CA GLU A 54 0.41 -2.76 11.09
C GLU A 54 1.72 -3.10 10.39
N GLY A 55 1.92 -2.55 9.21
CA GLY A 55 3.17 -2.73 8.50
C GLY A 55 3.30 -1.80 7.30
N LEU A 56 4.52 -1.46 6.97
CA LEU A 56 4.85 -0.75 5.74
C LEU A 56 5.65 -1.71 4.89
N PHE A 57 5.31 -1.82 3.61
CA PHE A 57 5.98 -2.76 2.72
C PHE A 57 6.48 -2.04 1.48
N GLY A 58 7.62 -2.47 0.99
CA GLY A 58 8.19 -1.96 -0.26
C GLY A 58 8.21 -3.04 -1.31
N ALA A 59 8.01 -2.65 -2.55
CA ALA A 59 8.22 -3.51 -3.70
C ALA A 59 9.57 -3.17 -4.29
N PHE A 60 10.42 -4.17 -4.43
CA PHE A 60 11.78 -3.99 -4.94
C PHE A 60 11.96 -4.84 -6.18
N ARG A 61 12.47 -4.24 -7.24
CA ARG A 61 12.80 -4.97 -8.45
C ARG A 61 14.29 -4.92 -8.64
N ASN A 62 14.91 -6.08 -8.60
CA ASN A 62 16.39 -6.18 -8.68
C ASN A 62 17.04 -5.28 -7.64
N GLY A 63 16.47 -5.25 -6.44
CA GLY A 63 17.02 -4.47 -5.32
C GLY A 63 16.66 -3.00 -5.30
N GLN A 64 15.96 -2.51 -6.31
CA GLN A 64 15.60 -1.10 -6.38
C GLN A 64 14.16 -0.89 -5.94
N LEU A 65 13.91 0.08 -5.09
CA LEU A 65 12.57 0.36 -4.60
C LEU A 65 11.71 0.95 -5.73
N ILE A 66 10.64 0.24 -6.07
CA ILE A 66 9.74 0.68 -7.13
C ILE A 66 8.32 0.93 -6.62
N GLY A 67 8.03 0.59 -5.38
CA GLY A 67 6.69 0.81 -4.84
C GLY A 67 6.69 0.76 -3.33
N ILE A 68 5.63 1.30 -2.74
CA ILE A 68 5.48 1.37 -1.31
C ILE A 68 3.99 1.25 -0.98
N GLY A 69 3.66 0.69 0.16
CA GLY A 69 2.29 0.63 0.63
C GLY A 69 2.23 0.29 2.09
N GLY A 70 1.26 0.85 2.80
CA GLY A 70 1.12 0.65 4.22
C GLY A 70 -0.23 0.09 4.62
N LEU A 71 -0.24 -0.59 5.76
CA LEU A 71 -1.43 -1.10 6.40
C LEU A 71 -1.44 -0.58 7.82
N SER A 72 -2.50 0.11 8.21
CA SER A 72 -2.66 0.60 9.56
C SER A 72 -4.06 0.27 10.07
N TYR A 73 -4.31 0.52 11.36
CA TYR A 73 -5.67 0.50 11.85
C TYR A 73 -6.42 1.63 11.14
N ASP A 74 -7.70 1.38 10.86
CA ASP A 74 -8.54 2.40 10.24
C ASP A 74 -8.96 3.38 11.33
N PRO A 75 -8.59 4.67 11.20
CA PRO A 75 -8.91 5.63 12.25
C PRO A 75 -10.38 5.98 12.35
N TYR A 76 -11.18 5.55 11.37
CA TYR A 76 -12.61 5.86 11.33
C TYR A 76 -13.49 4.67 11.72
N ALA A 77 -12.91 3.54 12.03
CA ALA A 77 -13.67 2.31 12.24
C ALA A 77 -13.12 1.53 13.43
N GLY A 78 -13.69 0.37 13.69
CA GLY A 78 -13.35 -0.41 14.87
C GLY A 78 -11.99 -1.10 14.78
N ALA A 79 -11.58 -1.70 15.89
CA ALA A 79 -10.25 -2.27 16.02
C ALA A 79 -9.96 -3.43 15.08
N GLU A 80 -10.99 -4.05 14.51
CA GLU A 80 -10.79 -5.17 13.59
C GLU A 80 -10.69 -4.71 12.15
N ILE A 81 -10.67 -3.41 11.92
CA ILE A 81 -10.68 -2.85 10.57
C ILE A 81 -9.33 -2.24 10.27
N GLY A 82 -8.70 -2.73 9.22
CA GLY A 82 -7.45 -2.16 8.74
C GLY A 82 -7.69 -1.21 7.57
N ARG A 83 -6.65 -0.45 7.23
CA ARG A 83 -6.73 0.49 6.13
C ARG A 83 -5.45 0.44 5.31
N LEU A 84 -5.60 0.26 4.00
CA LEU A 84 -4.47 0.43 3.09
C LEU A 84 -4.23 1.90 2.89
N ARG A 85 -2.97 2.31 3.02
CA ARG A 85 -2.59 3.71 2.92
C ARG A 85 -1.27 3.85 2.18
N ARG A 86 -1.10 4.96 1.51
CA ARG A 86 0.19 5.35 0.92
C ARG A 86 0.68 4.37 -0.15
N VAL A 87 -0.23 3.76 -0.91
CA VAL A 87 0.16 2.82 -1.96
C VAL A 87 0.59 3.61 -3.19
N TYR A 88 1.81 3.39 -3.64
CA TYR A 88 2.35 4.08 -4.80
C TYR A 88 3.33 3.17 -5.54
N ILE A 89 3.21 3.13 -6.86
CA ILE A 89 4.16 2.42 -7.72
C ILE A 89 4.75 3.45 -8.67
N THR A 90 6.07 3.46 -8.82
CA THR A 90 6.74 4.38 -9.73
C THR A 90 6.17 4.21 -11.15
N PRO A 91 5.99 5.30 -11.90
CA PRO A 91 5.38 5.20 -13.23
C PRO A 91 6.06 4.20 -14.16
N ALA A 92 7.38 4.12 -14.10
CA ALA A 92 8.12 3.21 -14.99
C ALA A 92 7.83 1.74 -14.72
N ALA A 93 7.32 1.39 -13.55
CA ALA A 93 7.04 0.00 -13.19
C ALA A 93 5.56 -0.35 -13.31
N ARG A 94 4.72 0.59 -13.72
CA ARG A 94 3.29 0.32 -13.83
C ARG A 94 3.01 -0.59 -15.01
N GLY A 95 1.96 -1.39 -14.90
CA GLY A 95 1.61 -2.34 -15.94
C GLY A 95 2.42 -3.61 -15.91
N GLN A 96 3.26 -3.79 -14.87
CA GLN A 96 4.11 -4.96 -14.75
C GLN A 96 3.75 -5.80 -13.53
N HIS A 97 2.52 -5.67 -13.06
CA HIS A 97 1.97 -6.45 -11.95
C HIS A 97 2.60 -6.17 -10.57
N ALA A 98 3.51 -5.21 -10.47
CA ALA A 98 4.14 -4.90 -9.18
C ALA A 98 3.13 -4.37 -8.18
N GLY A 99 2.21 -3.52 -8.62
CA GLY A 99 1.17 -2.98 -7.75
C GLY A 99 0.25 -4.06 -7.21
N LYS A 100 -0.17 -4.97 -8.08
CA LYS A 100 -1.04 -6.06 -7.67
C LYS A 100 -0.33 -6.98 -6.69
N ALA A 101 0.95 -7.29 -6.94
CA ALA A 101 1.73 -8.13 -6.05
C ALA A 101 1.89 -7.48 -4.68
N LEU A 102 2.14 -6.18 -4.64
CA LEU A 102 2.27 -5.44 -3.39
C LEU A 102 0.96 -5.46 -2.61
N VAL A 103 -0.15 -5.16 -3.27
CA VAL A 103 -1.45 -5.14 -2.59
C VAL A 103 -1.84 -6.53 -2.11
N GLN A 104 -1.59 -7.56 -2.90
CA GLN A 104 -1.88 -8.93 -2.48
C GLN A 104 -1.07 -9.33 -1.26
N HIS A 105 0.19 -8.91 -1.19
CA HIS A 105 1.03 -9.18 -0.04
C HIS A 105 0.50 -8.43 1.20
N LEU A 106 0.11 -7.18 1.03
CA LEU A 106 -0.47 -6.39 2.12
C LEU A 106 -1.78 -7.02 2.61
N LEU A 107 -2.61 -7.53 1.72
CA LEU A 107 -3.87 -8.17 2.11
C LEU A 107 -3.64 -9.48 2.84
N ALA A 108 -2.65 -10.27 2.41
CA ALA A 108 -2.30 -11.50 3.12
C ALA A 108 -1.81 -11.20 4.54
N TYR A 109 -1.01 -10.15 4.67
CA TYR A 109 -0.53 -9.72 5.98
C TYR A 109 -1.71 -9.20 6.83
N ALA A 110 -2.61 -8.42 6.23
CA ALA A 110 -3.75 -7.85 6.93
C ALA A 110 -4.68 -8.94 7.47
N ALA A 111 -4.85 -10.04 6.73
CA ALA A 111 -5.76 -11.11 7.12
C ALA A 111 -5.34 -11.79 8.42
N LEU A 112 -4.10 -11.61 8.85
CA LEU A 112 -3.64 -12.18 10.11
C LEU A 112 -4.24 -11.45 11.32
N ASN A 113 -4.62 -10.18 11.18
CA ASN A 113 -5.04 -9.37 12.32
C ASN A 113 -6.32 -8.57 12.11
N PHE A 114 -6.80 -8.45 10.89
CA PHE A 114 -7.99 -7.66 10.59
C PHE A 114 -9.04 -8.53 9.91
N ARG A 115 -10.29 -8.19 10.09
CA ARG A 115 -11.40 -8.86 9.41
C ARG A 115 -11.75 -8.18 8.12
N VAL A 116 -11.49 -6.89 8.04
CA VAL A 116 -11.85 -6.07 6.89
C VAL A 116 -10.74 -5.06 6.66
N VAL A 117 -10.47 -4.76 5.41
CA VAL A 117 -9.54 -3.68 5.05
C VAL A 117 -10.30 -2.69 4.18
N ARG A 118 -10.15 -1.42 4.50
CA ARG A 118 -10.78 -0.32 3.76
C ARG A 118 -9.71 0.56 3.14
N LEU A 119 -10.09 1.33 2.16
CA LEU A 119 -9.20 2.33 1.57
C LEU A 119 -10.04 3.43 0.92
N SER A 120 -9.39 4.55 0.62
CA SER A 120 -9.99 5.60 -0.18
C SER A 120 -9.09 5.91 -1.36
N THR A 121 -9.69 6.05 -2.53
CA THR A 121 -8.98 6.52 -3.70
C THR A 121 -9.88 7.51 -4.42
N ASP A 122 -9.29 8.53 -5.02
CA ASP A 122 -10.05 9.56 -5.68
C ASP A 122 -9.75 9.65 -7.17
N THR A 123 -9.09 8.65 -7.74
CA THR A 123 -8.83 8.63 -9.17
C THR A 123 -9.54 7.44 -9.81
N PRO A 124 -10.00 7.58 -11.07
CA PRO A 124 -10.62 6.46 -11.77
C PRO A 124 -9.66 5.28 -11.95
N GLN A 125 -8.37 5.56 -12.16
CA GLN A 125 -7.37 4.51 -12.34
C GLN A 125 -7.18 3.72 -11.04
N GLY A 126 -7.16 4.43 -9.90
CA GLY A 126 -7.05 3.76 -8.61
C GLY A 126 -8.28 2.91 -8.32
N ALA A 127 -9.47 3.45 -8.59
CA ALA A 127 -10.71 2.71 -8.37
C ALA A 127 -10.71 1.40 -9.17
N GLU A 128 -10.34 1.48 -10.46
CA GLU A 128 -10.32 0.31 -11.30
C GLU A 128 -9.27 -0.69 -10.84
N PHE A 129 -8.11 -0.21 -10.44
CA PHE A 129 -7.02 -1.06 -9.94
C PHE A 129 -7.48 -1.86 -8.72
N TYR A 130 -8.14 -1.20 -7.76
CA TYR A 130 -8.56 -1.90 -6.55
C TYR A 130 -9.70 -2.89 -6.81
N LEU A 131 -10.57 -2.59 -7.76
CA LEU A 131 -11.57 -3.57 -8.18
C LEU A 131 -10.90 -4.82 -8.75
N ARG A 132 -9.85 -4.64 -9.53
CA ARG A 132 -9.10 -5.78 -10.08
C ARG A 132 -8.35 -6.55 -8.99
N CYS A 133 -8.05 -5.90 -7.87
CA CYS A 133 -7.43 -6.58 -6.73
C CYS A 133 -8.45 -7.31 -5.88
N GLY A 134 -9.73 -7.21 -6.19
CA GLY A 134 -10.78 -7.93 -5.47
C GLY A 134 -11.56 -7.09 -4.48
N PHE A 135 -11.27 -5.80 -4.37
CA PHE A 135 -12.03 -4.93 -3.50
C PHE A 135 -13.41 -4.67 -4.07
N GLN A 136 -14.37 -4.36 -3.21
CA GLN A 136 -15.68 -3.93 -3.62
C GLN A 136 -15.82 -2.43 -3.36
N GLN A 137 -16.48 -1.75 -4.27
CA GLN A 137 -16.74 -0.33 -4.11
C GLN A 137 -17.85 -0.14 -3.09
N VAL A 138 -17.70 0.85 -2.22
CA VAL A 138 -18.70 1.17 -1.21
C VAL A 138 -18.94 2.68 -1.21
N GLU A 139 -20.09 3.07 -0.70
CA GLU A 139 -20.42 4.47 -0.53
C GLU A 139 -20.41 4.78 0.96
N ASP A 140 -19.31 5.34 1.42
CA ASP A 140 -19.11 5.64 2.81
C ASP A 140 -18.28 6.93 2.85
N ASP A 141 -18.52 7.76 3.86
CA ASP A 141 -17.82 9.04 3.95
C ASP A 141 -16.32 8.88 4.12
N THR A 142 -15.87 7.74 4.63
CA THR A 142 -14.48 7.55 4.97
C THR A 142 -13.79 6.46 4.17
N ALA A 143 -14.47 5.82 3.24
CA ALA A 143 -13.86 4.78 2.42
C ALA A 143 -14.57 4.66 1.08
N THR A 144 -13.81 4.35 0.04
CA THR A 144 -14.37 4.10 -1.28
C THR A 144 -14.40 2.62 -1.63
N HIS A 145 -13.53 1.82 -1.02
CA HIS A 145 -13.40 0.39 -1.33
C HIS A 145 -13.16 -0.42 -0.06
N VAL A 146 -13.63 -1.66 -0.06
CA VAL A 146 -13.51 -2.54 1.08
C VAL A 146 -13.20 -3.95 0.63
N MET A 147 -12.39 -4.65 1.42
CA MET A 147 -12.11 -6.07 1.25
C MET A 147 -12.44 -6.78 2.56
N SER A 148 -13.35 -7.76 2.50
CA SER A 148 -13.71 -8.55 3.66
C SER A 148 -12.99 -9.88 3.57
N PHE A 149 -12.30 -10.26 4.65
CA PHE A 149 -11.66 -11.57 4.71
C PHE A 149 -12.70 -12.52 5.30
N VAL A 150 -13.59 -12.95 4.47
CA VAL A 150 -14.60 -13.78 4.91
C VAL A 150 -14.04 -15.04 5.30
N ASP A 151 -14.23 -15.41 6.43
CA ASP A 151 -13.98 -16.53 6.90
C ASP A 151 -14.61 -17.59 6.18
N ALA A 152 -13.85 -18.28 5.48
CA ALA A 152 -14.34 -19.34 4.66
C ALA A 152 -14.88 -20.51 5.43
N ARG A 153 -15.13 -20.35 6.64
CA ARG A 153 -15.69 -21.45 7.42
C ARG A 153 -17.13 -21.68 7.21
#